data_b01d221dafa3d907b0d1cc39755ac3be
#
_entry.id   b01d221dafa3d907b0d1cc39755ac3be
#
_cell.length_a   1.000
_cell.length_b   1.000
_cell.length_c   1.000
_cell.angle_alpha   90.00
_cell.angle_beta   90.00
_cell.angle_gamma   90.00
#
_symmetry.space_group_name_H-M   'P 1'
#
loop_
_entity.id
_entity.type
_entity.pdbx_description
1 polymer ?
#
loop_
_entity_poly.entity_id
_entity_poly.type
_entity_poly.pdbx_seq_one_letter_code
_entity_poly.pdbx_strand_id
1 'polypeptide(L)'
;MIKVYVAQEAGQYQITVIGHAQDERVCAGVSSLYVALVETAGKEGALAEHTGGADAQRAYIWRTKGMRRHMDMFRAGIEAMRREYPEEIRIGT
;
A
#
# COMPACT_ATOMS: atom_id res chain seq x y z
N MET A 1 -13.33 8.18 -1.73
CA MET A 1 -12.16 8.20 -0.82
C MET A 1 -11.41 6.89 -0.91
N ILE A 2 -10.11 6.96 -0.96
CA ILE A 2 -9.24 5.79 -0.88
C ILE A 2 -8.85 5.58 0.57
N LYS A 3 -8.96 4.32 1.04
CA LYS A 3 -8.53 3.93 2.38
C LYS A 3 -7.34 3.00 2.24
N VAL A 4 -6.25 3.32 2.93
CA VAL A 4 -5.03 2.52 2.94
C VAL A 4 -4.79 2.06 4.37
N TYR A 5 -4.74 0.75 4.56
CA TYR A 5 -4.50 0.15 5.87
C TYR A 5 -3.20 -0.64 5.82
N VAL A 6 -2.36 -0.43 6.82
CA VAL A 6 -1.13 -1.21 7.00
C VAL A 6 -1.14 -1.80 8.39
N ALA A 7 -1.17 -3.12 8.47
CA ALA A 7 -1.15 -3.85 9.73
C ALA A 7 0.07 -4.78 9.77
N GLN A 8 0.48 -5.16 10.96
CA GLN A 8 1.55 -6.14 11.17
C GLN A 8 0.99 -7.28 12.00
N GLU A 9 1.11 -8.48 11.48
CA GLU A 9 0.51 -9.64 12.12
C GLU A 9 1.24 -10.92 11.68
N ALA A 10 1.52 -11.81 12.64
CA ALA A 10 2.09 -13.13 12.35
C ALA A 10 3.32 -13.10 11.42
N GLY A 11 4.21 -12.15 11.62
CA GLY A 11 5.43 -12.03 10.82
C GLY A 11 5.23 -11.43 9.44
N GLN A 12 4.06 -10.86 9.17
CA GLN A 12 3.73 -10.26 7.88
C GLN A 12 3.30 -8.82 8.04
N TYR A 13 3.51 -8.03 6.98
CA TYR A 13 2.77 -6.80 6.75
C TYR A 13 1.52 -7.17 5.95
N GLN A 14 0.39 -6.62 6.34
CA GLN A 14 -0.85 -6.72 5.58
C GLN A 14 -1.21 -5.33 5.07
N ILE A 15 -1.22 -5.14 3.77
CA ILE A 15 -1.54 -3.87 3.14
C ILE A 15 -2.87 -4.02 2.43
N THR A 16 -3.81 -3.13 2.72
CA THR A 16 -5.12 -3.10 2.07
C THR A 16 -5.37 -1.72 1.50
N VAL A 17 -5.77 -1.66 0.23
CA VAL A 17 -6.16 -0.43 -0.45
C VAL A 17 -7.58 -0.62 -0.96
N ILE A 18 -8.49 0.24 -0.52
CA ILE A 18 -9.92 0.13 -0.84
C ILE A 18 -10.44 1.48 -1.31
N GLY A 19 -11.31 1.45 -2.32
CA GLY A 19 -12.07 2.60 -2.77
C GLY A 19 -11.41 3.39 -3.87
N HIS A 20 -11.99 4.54 -4.16
CA HIS A 20 -11.57 5.42 -5.24
C HIS A 20 -11.56 6.86 -4.77
N ALA A 21 -10.64 7.65 -5.32
CA ALA A 21 -10.63 9.09 -5.19
C ALA A 21 -11.41 9.70 -6.35
N GLN A 22 -11.91 10.92 -6.18
CA GLN A 22 -12.52 11.67 -7.27
C GLN A 22 -11.45 12.16 -8.26
N ASP A 23 -10.28 12.53 -7.76
CA ASP A 23 -9.15 12.93 -8.59
C ASP A 23 -8.38 11.70 -9.06
N GLU A 24 -8.34 11.49 -10.38
CA GLU A 24 -7.65 10.35 -10.99
C GLU A 24 -6.16 10.32 -10.67
N ARG A 25 -5.54 11.49 -10.43
CA ARG A 25 -4.12 11.57 -10.08
C ARG A 25 -3.87 10.91 -8.72
N VAL A 26 -4.82 11.02 -7.80
CA VAL A 26 -4.72 10.37 -6.49
C VAL A 26 -4.82 8.85 -6.63
N CYS A 27 -5.78 8.36 -7.40
CA CYS A 27 -5.90 6.94 -7.68
C CYS A 27 -4.63 6.40 -8.33
N ALA A 28 -4.12 7.09 -9.35
CA ALA A 28 -2.90 6.66 -10.05
C ALA A 28 -1.69 6.65 -9.12
N GLY A 29 -1.56 7.69 -8.28
CA GLY A 29 -0.43 7.78 -7.34
C GLY A 29 -0.44 6.66 -6.31
N VAL A 30 -1.59 6.41 -5.68
CA VAL A 30 -1.72 5.33 -4.70
C VAL A 30 -1.49 3.96 -5.35
N SER A 31 -2.08 3.75 -6.53
CA SER A 31 -1.90 2.50 -7.27
C SER A 31 -0.44 2.26 -7.65
N SER A 32 0.26 3.31 -8.09
CA SER A 32 1.67 3.19 -8.44
C SER A 32 2.53 2.81 -7.25
N LEU A 33 2.28 3.42 -6.09
CA LEU A 33 3.00 3.07 -4.86
C LEU A 33 2.72 1.64 -4.44
N TYR A 34 1.47 1.22 -4.51
CA TYR A 34 1.07 -0.15 -4.15
C TYR A 34 1.70 -1.19 -5.08
N VAL A 35 1.60 -0.98 -6.39
CA VAL A 35 2.18 -1.90 -7.39
C VAL A 35 3.68 -1.99 -7.22
N ALA A 36 4.36 -0.84 -7.02
CA ALA A 36 5.79 -0.83 -6.80
C ALA A 36 6.19 -1.64 -5.56
N LEU A 37 5.41 -1.53 -4.48
CA LEU A 37 5.66 -2.31 -3.26
C LEU A 37 5.48 -3.81 -3.52
N VAL A 38 4.39 -4.21 -4.16
CA VAL A 38 4.10 -5.62 -4.46
C VAL A 38 5.18 -6.21 -5.38
N GLU A 39 5.55 -5.49 -6.43
CA GLU A 39 6.61 -5.93 -7.36
C GLU A 39 7.95 -6.08 -6.65
N THR A 40 8.30 -5.13 -5.78
CA THR A 40 9.53 -5.19 -5.00
C THR A 40 9.53 -6.39 -4.06
N ALA A 41 8.41 -6.61 -3.36
CA ALA A 41 8.26 -7.75 -2.48
C ALA A 41 8.43 -9.08 -3.24
N GLY A 42 7.87 -9.16 -4.44
CA GLY A 42 8.03 -10.33 -5.31
C GLY A 42 9.49 -10.58 -5.68
N LYS A 43 10.20 -9.52 -6.06
CA LYS A 43 11.62 -9.63 -6.42
C LYS A 43 12.51 -10.05 -5.24
N GLU A 44 12.14 -9.65 -4.03
CA GLU A 44 12.88 -10.02 -2.82
C GLU A 44 12.45 -11.37 -2.24
N GLY A 45 11.51 -12.05 -2.87
CA GLY A 45 10.99 -13.32 -2.37
C GLY A 45 10.17 -13.17 -1.09
N ALA A 46 9.64 -11.98 -0.83
CA ALA A 46 8.91 -11.69 0.40
C ALA A 46 7.40 -11.62 0.21
N LEU A 47 6.90 -11.72 -1.01
CA LEU A 47 5.47 -11.65 -1.26
C LEU A 47 4.83 -13.00 -0.93
N ALA A 48 3.97 -13.01 0.10
CA ALA A 48 3.27 -14.23 0.50
C ALA A 48 2.00 -14.42 -0.30
N GLU A 49 1.23 -13.35 -0.49
CA GLU A 49 -0.05 -13.41 -1.20
C GLU A 49 -0.42 -12.03 -1.69
N HIS A 50 -1.06 -11.98 -2.85
CA HIS A 50 -1.62 -10.76 -3.40
C HIS A 50 -2.95 -11.08 -4.06
N THR A 51 -3.98 -10.36 -3.64
CA THR A 51 -5.31 -10.41 -4.27
C THR A 51 -5.70 -9.01 -4.67
N GLY A 52 -6.42 -8.87 -5.77
CA GLY A 52 -6.80 -7.54 -6.18
C GLY A 52 -7.84 -7.53 -7.27
N GLY A 53 -8.61 -6.46 -7.26
CA GLY A 53 -9.60 -6.11 -8.26
C GLY A 53 -9.64 -4.60 -8.38
N ALA A 54 -10.64 -4.09 -9.10
CA ALA A 54 -10.76 -2.65 -9.35
C ALA A 54 -11.00 -1.83 -8.09
N ASP A 55 -11.69 -2.39 -7.10
CA ASP A 55 -12.17 -1.64 -5.95
C ASP A 55 -11.42 -1.93 -4.66
N ALA A 56 -10.69 -3.03 -4.59
CA ALA A 56 -9.97 -3.44 -3.40
C ALA A 56 -8.77 -4.30 -3.76
N GLN A 57 -7.65 -4.01 -3.10
CA GLN A 57 -6.42 -4.79 -3.28
C GLN A 57 -5.84 -5.08 -1.91
N ARG A 58 -5.25 -6.26 -1.76
CA ARG A 58 -4.63 -6.68 -0.51
C ARG A 58 -3.37 -7.47 -0.79
N ALA A 59 -2.33 -7.18 -0.05
CA ALA A 59 -1.07 -7.89 -0.13
C ALA A 59 -0.61 -8.33 1.26
N TYR A 60 -0.04 -9.52 1.32
CA TYR A 60 0.62 -10.06 2.51
C TYR A 60 2.10 -10.20 2.19
N ILE A 61 2.93 -9.49 2.93
CA ILE A 61 4.36 -9.41 2.67
C ILE A 61 5.11 -9.84 3.92
N TRP A 62 6.04 -10.80 3.77
CA TRP A 62 6.86 -11.25 4.88
C TRP A 62 7.72 -10.09 5.42
N ARG A 63 7.80 -9.99 6.73
CA ARG A 63 8.57 -8.97 7.43
C ARG A 63 10.05 -9.35 7.43
N THR A 64 10.67 -9.24 6.28
CA THR A 64 12.10 -9.44 6.15
C THR A 64 12.85 -8.14 6.46
N LYS A 65 14.14 -8.27 6.75
CA LYS A 65 15.00 -7.12 7.00
C LYS A 65 15.03 -6.18 5.79
N GLY A 66 15.04 -6.73 4.58
CA GLY A 66 15.03 -5.94 3.34
C GLY A 66 13.74 -5.19 3.11
N MET A 67 12.61 -5.76 3.49
CA MET A 67 11.30 -5.15 3.25
C MET A 67 11.01 -3.95 4.15
N ARG A 68 11.68 -3.82 5.28
CA ARG A 68 11.43 -2.73 6.22
C ARG A 68 11.56 -1.35 5.57
N ARG A 69 12.65 -1.13 4.81
CA ARG A 69 12.88 0.14 4.13
C ARG A 69 11.85 0.42 3.05
N HIS A 70 11.45 -0.60 2.33
CA HIS A 70 10.43 -0.48 1.30
C HIS A 70 9.07 -0.12 1.90
N MET A 71 8.74 -0.70 3.06
CA MET A 71 7.51 -0.33 3.77
C MET A 71 7.56 1.10 4.28
N ASP A 72 8.70 1.54 4.79
CA ASP A 72 8.86 2.92 5.24
C ASP A 72 8.67 3.90 4.07
N MET A 73 9.23 3.59 2.91
CA MET A 73 9.05 4.40 1.71
C MET A 73 7.60 4.43 1.24
N PHE A 74 6.94 3.28 1.24
CA PHE A 74 5.53 3.19 0.89
C PHE A 74 4.68 4.07 1.81
N ARG A 75 4.86 3.95 3.12
CA ARG A 75 4.14 4.76 4.09
C ARG A 75 4.40 6.25 3.92
N ALA A 76 5.66 6.63 3.70
CA ALA A 76 6.03 8.02 3.47
C ALA A 76 5.35 8.58 2.22
N GLY A 77 5.29 7.80 1.15
CA GLY A 77 4.62 8.19 -0.10
C GLY A 77 3.12 8.38 0.09
N ILE A 78 2.47 7.46 0.78
CA ILE A 78 1.03 7.56 1.07
C ILE A 78 0.75 8.78 1.97
N GLU A 79 1.58 9.01 3.00
CA GLU A 79 1.44 10.18 3.88
C GLU A 79 1.62 11.49 3.12
N ALA A 80 2.58 11.56 2.21
CA ALA A 80 2.81 12.75 1.39
C ALA A 80 1.57 13.06 0.54
N MET A 81 0.98 12.04 -0.07
CA MET A 81 -0.24 12.21 -0.85
C MET A 81 -1.42 12.62 0.03
N ARG A 82 -1.55 12.05 1.22
CA ARG A 82 -2.62 12.40 2.14
C ARG A 82 -2.52 13.85 2.58
N ARG A 83 -1.31 14.36 2.82
CA ARG A 83 -1.14 15.78 3.19
C ARG A 83 -1.61 16.72 2.08
N GLU A 84 -1.42 16.33 0.83
CA GLU A 84 -1.83 17.13 -0.32
C GLU A 84 -3.32 16.96 -0.65
N TYR A 85 -3.85 15.76 -0.42
CA TYR A 85 -5.25 15.42 -0.73
C TYR A 85 -5.97 14.85 0.50
N PRO A 86 -6.11 15.64 1.58
CA PRO A 86 -6.58 15.10 2.87
C PRO A 86 -8.02 14.61 2.85
N GLU A 87 -8.82 15.07 1.90
CA GLU A 87 -10.23 14.65 1.76
C GLU A 87 -10.39 13.40 0.89
N GLU A 88 -9.30 12.94 0.26
CA GLU A 88 -9.37 11.83 -0.68
C GLU A 88 -8.64 10.57 -0.22
N ILE A 89 -7.82 10.67 0.82
CA ILE A 89 -7.05 9.53 1.34
C ILE A 89 -7.21 9.46 2.86
N ARG A 90 -7.53 8.26 3.34
CA ARG A 90 -7.53 7.93 4.76
C ARG A 90 -6.53 6.81 5.00
N ILE A 91 -5.74 6.94 6.06
CA ILE A 91 -4.76 5.94 6.46
C ILE A 91 -5.19 5.35 7.80
N GLY A 92 -5.12 4.03 7.89
CA GLY A 92 -5.43 3.29 9.10
C GLY A 92 -4.43 2.17 9.37
N THR A 93 -4.56 1.56 10.51
CA THR A 93 -3.73 0.42 10.91
C THR A 93 -4.58 -0.76 11.31
#